data_9e89f2a970dcd5f4b938a4ce298a3c3d
#
_entry.id   9e89f2a970dcd5f4b938a4ce298a3c3d
#
_cell.length_a   1.000
_cell.length_b   1.000
_cell.length_c   1.000
_cell.angle_alpha   90.00
_cell.angle_beta   90.00
_cell.angle_gamma   90.00
#
_symmetry.space_group_name_H-M   'P 1'
#
loop_
_entity.id
_entity.type
_entity.pdbx_description
1 polymer ?
#
loop_
_entity_poly.entity_id
_entity_poly.type
_entity_poly.pdbx_seq_one_letter_code
_entity_poly.pdbx_strand_id
1 'polypeptide(L)'
;MEKNIKSDLPQSHMEVQGVLCKTFYKKFGKEALPIIEDVFRRWGKVLGERMKQKLGDMDFKTAALTYIEPALHREPKAEIIIATGTRVEMKAYACPYLLNGHGKEICEAMMAMDSEIIGTIIKDKIKLELPKSLAMGDEYCHGIFIKLEQ
;
A
#
# COMPACT_ATOMS: atom_id res chain seq x y z
N MET A 1 -22.81 -6.26 16.38
CA MET A 1 -21.87 -5.69 17.35
C MET A 1 -20.61 -6.56 17.57
N GLU A 2 -20.75 -7.86 17.74
CA GLU A 2 -19.61 -8.75 17.94
C GLU A 2 -18.65 -8.86 16.74
N LYS A 3 -19.16 -8.70 15.51
CA LYS A 3 -18.32 -8.74 14.29
C LYS A 3 -17.32 -7.60 14.19
N ASN A 4 -17.60 -6.43 14.77
CA ASN A 4 -16.72 -5.27 14.69
C ASN A 4 -15.59 -5.30 15.73
N ILE A 5 -15.80 -5.93 16.86
CA ILE A 5 -14.78 -6.00 17.93
C ILE A 5 -13.60 -6.87 17.49
N LYS A 6 -13.89 -8.00 16.81
CA LYS A 6 -12.81 -8.89 16.33
C LYS A 6 -11.99 -8.28 15.19
N SER A 7 -12.61 -7.46 14.33
CA SER A 7 -11.90 -6.82 13.21
C SER A 7 -10.99 -5.68 13.64
N ASP A 8 -11.18 -5.14 14.85
CA ASP A 8 -10.38 -4.04 15.37
C ASP A 8 -9.35 -4.48 16.41
N LEU A 9 -9.13 -5.79 16.58
CA LEU A 9 -8.08 -6.32 17.45
C LEU A 9 -6.81 -6.54 16.62
N PRO A 10 -5.84 -5.62 16.69
CA PRO A 10 -4.63 -5.75 15.88
C PRO A 10 -3.75 -6.90 16.39
N GLN A 11 -3.23 -7.69 15.46
CA GLN A 11 -2.37 -8.84 15.71
C GLN A 11 -0.95 -8.66 15.17
N SER A 12 -0.67 -7.50 14.54
CA SER A 12 0.62 -7.20 13.93
C SER A 12 0.88 -5.69 13.98
N HIS A 13 2.12 -5.29 13.73
CA HIS A 13 2.46 -3.86 13.64
C HIS A 13 1.72 -3.14 12.52
N MET A 14 1.53 -3.80 11.39
CA MET A 14 0.77 -3.22 10.27
C MET A 14 -0.71 -3.02 10.64
N GLU A 15 -1.30 -4.00 11.31
CA GLU A 15 -2.67 -3.88 11.80
C GLU A 15 -2.83 -2.77 12.84
N VAL A 16 -1.83 -2.59 13.73
CA VAL A 16 -1.81 -1.46 14.67
C VAL A 16 -1.81 -0.13 13.93
N GLN A 17 -0.99 0.00 12.89
CA GLN A 17 -0.96 1.21 12.05
C GLN A 17 -2.33 1.46 11.41
N GLY A 18 -2.94 0.43 10.86
CA GLY A 18 -4.26 0.53 10.22
C GLY A 18 -5.35 0.95 11.20
N VAL A 19 -5.42 0.30 12.36
CA VAL A 19 -6.42 0.62 13.40
C VAL A 19 -6.23 2.05 13.91
N LEU A 20 -4.97 2.47 14.15
CA LEU A 20 -4.65 3.83 14.59
C LEU A 20 -5.09 4.86 13.55
N CYS A 21 -4.77 4.64 12.28
CA CYS A 21 -5.14 5.55 11.19
C CYS A 21 -6.65 5.63 10.99
N LYS A 22 -7.35 4.49 11.04
CA LYS A 22 -8.83 4.47 10.96
C LYS A 22 -9.46 5.27 12.09
N THR A 23 -8.98 5.06 13.30
CA THR A 23 -9.49 5.73 14.50
C THR A 23 -9.23 7.25 14.42
N PHE A 24 -8.04 7.63 13.99
CA PHE A 24 -7.66 9.03 13.77
C PHE A 24 -8.54 9.70 12.71
N TYR A 25 -8.71 9.04 11.56
CA TYR A 25 -9.57 9.52 10.48
C TYR A 25 -11.03 9.65 10.92
N LYS A 26 -11.54 8.65 11.64
CA LYS A 26 -12.91 8.68 12.16
C LYS A 26 -13.14 9.87 13.09
N LYS A 27 -12.16 10.20 13.93
CA LYS A 27 -12.27 11.29 14.90
C LYS A 27 -12.12 12.68 14.26
N PHE A 28 -11.15 12.86 13.39
CA PHE A 28 -10.77 14.17 12.85
C PHE A 28 -11.25 14.42 11.41
N GLY A 29 -11.84 13.41 10.76
CA GLY A 29 -12.36 13.54 9.41
C GLY A 29 -11.27 13.76 8.35
N LYS A 30 -11.62 14.47 7.29
CA LYS A 30 -10.73 14.69 6.14
C LYS A 30 -9.42 15.40 6.46
N GLU A 31 -9.36 16.15 7.54
CA GLU A 31 -8.14 16.82 7.98
C GLU A 31 -7.03 15.84 8.38
N ALA A 32 -7.41 14.61 8.77
CA ALA A 32 -6.45 13.56 9.09
C ALA A 32 -5.72 13.02 7.86
N LEU A 33 -6.36 13.03 6.69
CA LEU A 33 -5.84 12.39 5.48
C LEU A 33 -4.49 12.92 5.02
N PRO A 34 -4.29 14.26 4.88
CA PRO A 34 -2.96 14.77 4.49
C PRO A 34 -1.87 14.47 5.52
N ILE A 35 -2.23 14.39 6.80
CA ILE A 35 -1.28 14.03 7.86
C ILE A 35 -0.84 12.57 7.72
N ILE A 36 -1.80 11.66 7.52
CA ILE A 36 -1.53 10.23 7.32
C ILE A 36 -0.68 10.04 6.06
N GLU A 37 -1.07 10.66 4.96
CA GLU A 37 -0.34 10.57 3.69
C GLU A 37 1.11 11.04 3.83
N ASP A 38 1.33 12.19 4.47
CA ASP A 38 2.68 12.73 4.66
C ASP A 38 3.57 11.78 5.48
N VAL A 39 3.05 11.24 6.58
CA VAL A 39 3.80 10.31 7.42
C VAL A 39 4.16 9.03 6.64
N PHE A 40 3.20 8.48 5.90
CA PHE A 40 3.45 7.26 5.11
C PHE A 40 4.40 7.51 3.93
N ARG A 41 4.35 8.67 3.30
CA ARG A 41 5.35 9.05 2.27
C ARG A 41 6.76 9.14 2.84
N ARG A 42 6.91 9.79 3.99
CA ARG A 42 8.21 9.88 4.66
C ARG A 42 8.75 8.50 5.04
N TRP A 43 7.89 7.64 5.56
CA TRP A 43 8.27 6.26 5.85
C TRP A 43 8.62 5.48 4.58
N GLY A 44 7.85 5.65 3.52
CA GLY A 44 8.13 5.04 2.22
C GLY A 44 9.49 5.43 1.66
N LYS A 45 9.88 6.69 1.81
CA LYS A 45 11.20 7.16 1.41
C LYS A 45 12.32 6.46 2.19
N VAL A 46 12.17 6.33 3.50
CA VAL A 46 13.15 5.62 4.34
C VAL A 46 13.27 4.16 3.91
N LEU A 47 12.14 3.48 3.71
CA LEU A 47 12.14 2.08 3.26
C LEU A 47 12.75 1.91 1.88
N GLY A 48 12.43 2.80 0.94
CA GLY A 48 13.00 2.79 -0.40
C GLY A 48 14.52 2.97 -0.40
N GLU A 49 15.03 3.91 0.40
CA GLU A 49 16.48 4.12 0.56
C GLU A 49 17.17 2.88 1.17
N ARG A 50 16.56 2.25 2.17
CA ARG A 50 17.08 1.02 2.77
C ARG A 50 17.14 -0.13 1.76
N MET A 51 16.09 -0.31 0.99
CA MET A 51 16.05 -1.34 -0.05
C MET A 51 17.12 -1.09 -1.12
N LYS A 52 17.27 0.15 -1.54
CA LYS A 52 18.30 0.55 -2.51
C LYS A 52 19.72 0.29 -2.00
N GLN A 53 19.99 0.63 -0.74
CA GLN A 53 21.30 0.37 -0.12
C GLN A 53 21.59 -1.13 -0.04
N LYS A 54 20.58 -1.93 0.27
CA LYS A 54 20.73 -3.38 0.45
C LYS A 54 20.84 -4.13 -0.89
N LEU A 55 20.05 -3.75 -1.88
CA LEU A 55 19.85 -4.51 -3.11
C LEU A 55 20.49 -3.87 -4.35
N GLY A 56 20.93 -2.60 -4.24
CA GLY A 56 21.49 -1.86 -5.35
C GLY A 56 20.46 -1.20 -6.25
N ASP A 57 20.92 -0.66 -7.38
CA ASP A 57 20.06 0.01 -8.35
C ASP A 57 19.17 -1.02 -9.07
N MET A 58 17.92 -0.64 -9.31
CA MET A 58 16.94 -1.47 -9.98
C MET A 58 16.15 -0.66 -10.99
N ASP A 59 15.68 -1.34 -12.06
CA ASP A 59 14.68 -0.76 -12.93
C ASP A 59 13.29 -0.81 -12.27
N PHE A 60 12.32 -0.17 -12.89
CA PHE A 60 10.95 -0.09 -12.38
C PHE A 60 10.35 -1.48 -12.14
N LYS A 61 10.43 -2.36 -13.14
CA LYS A 61 9.84 -3.70 -13.05
C LYS A 61 10.42 -4.48 -11.88
N THR A 62 11.75 -4.50 -11.76
CA THR A 62 12.44 -5.21 -10.67
C THR A 62 12.09 -4.63 -9.31
N ALA A 63 12.09 -3.29 -9.19
CA ALA A 63 11.74 -2.61 -7.94
C ALA A 63 10.31 -2.92 -7.50
N ALA A 64 9.36 -2.85 -8.42
CA ALA A 64 7.95 -3.13 -8.13
C ALA A 64 7.75 -4.59 -7.72
N LEU A 65 8.32 -5.55 -8.46
CA LEU A 65 8.22 -6.97 -8.14
C LEU A 65 8.90 -7.31 -6.82
N THR A 66 10.05 -6.72 -6.52
CA THR A 66 10.75 -6.91 -5.25
C THR A 66 9.90 -6.41 -4.07
N TYR A 67 9.26 -5.26 -4.24
CA TYR A 67 8.37 -4.71 -3.21
C TYR A 67 7.14 -5.61 -2.98
N ILE A 68 6.55 -6.15 -4.03
CA ILE A 68 5.35 -6.98 -3.96
C ILE A 68 5.64 -8.41 -3.46
N GLU A 69 6.87 -8.90 -3.63
CA GLU A 69 7.23 -10.30 -3.38
C GLU A 69 6.73 -10.87 -2.05
N PRO A 70 6.84 -10.18 -0.90
CA PRO A 70 6.32 -10.73 0.35
C PRO A 70 4.84 -11.08 0.31
N ALA A 71 4.03 -10.31 -0.42
CA ALA A 71 2.60 -10.57 -0.57
C ALA A 71 2.29 -11.81 -1.40
N LEU A 72 3.21 -12.22 -2.29
CA LEU A 72 3.05 -13.42 -3.11
C LEU A 72 3.22 -14.72 -2.30
N HIS A 73 3.80 -14.62 -1.11
CA HIS A 73 4.13 -15.76 -0.25
C HIS A 73 3.30 -15.81 1.03
N ARG A 74 2.44 -14.82 1.28
CA ARG A 74 1.53 -14.80 2.44
C ARG A 74 0.17 -15.35 2.05
N GLU A 75 -0.49 -16.08 2.98
CA GLU A 75 -1.85 -16.55 2.75
C GLU A 75 -2.87 -15.48 3.19
N PRO A 76 -3.86 -15.17 2.35
CA PRO A 76 -4.04 -15.58 0.95
C PRO A 76 -3.00 -14.89 0.05
N LYS A 77 -2.45 -15.63 -0.92
CA LYS A 77 -1.38 -15.12 -1.78
C LYS A 77 -1.89 -14.06 -2.74
N ALA A 78 -1.12 -12.97 -2.90
CA ALA A 78 -1.33 -12.03 -3.97
C ALA A 78 -0.89 -12.64 -5.31
N GLU A 79 -1.37 -12.05 -6.40
CA GLU A 79 -1.08 -12.50 -7.77
C GLU A 79 -0.57 -11.33 -8.60
N ILE A 80 0.45 -11.58 -9.43
CA ILE A 80 0.88 -10.65 -10.47
C ILE A 80 0.08 -10.91 -11.74
N ILE A 81 -0.55 -9.88 -12.28
CA ILE A 81 -1.37 -9.97 -13.51
C ILE A 81 -0.55 -9.55 -14.71
N ILE A 82 0.13 -8.41 -14.61
CA ILE A 82 0.94 -7.81 -15.67
C ILE A 82 2.23 -7.30 -15.03
N ALA A 83 3.35 -7.49 -15.73
CA ALA A 83 4.64 -6.91 -15.29
C ALA A 83 5.46 -6.51 -16.53
N THR A 84 5.53 -5.21 -16.78
CA THR A 84 6.31 -4.61 -17.87
C THR A 84 7.28 -3.57 -17.31
N GLY A 85 8.08 -2.96 -18.18
CA GLY A 85 9.00 -1.89 -17.77
C GLY A 85 8.33 -0.59 -17.32
N THR A 86 7.02 -0.44 -17.55
CA THR A 86 6.27 0.78 -17.19
C THR A 86 5.01 0.52 -16.40
N ARG A 87 4.59 -0.75 -16.25
CA ARG A 87 3.33 -1.09 -15.60
C ARG A 87 3.43 -2.45 -14.91
N VAL A 88 3.06 -2.48 -13.63
CA VAL A 88 2.91 -3.72 -12.86
C VAL A 88 1.54 -3.72 -12.20
N GLU A 89 0.74 -4.77 -12.47
CA GLU A 89 -0.58 -4.94 -11.88
C GLU A 89 -0.61 -6.16 -10.99
N MET A 90 -1.26 -6.04 -9.85
CA MET A 90 -1.40 -7.12 -8.89
C MET A 90 -2.81 -7.19 -8.33
N LYS A 91 -3.20 -8.37 -7.86
CA LYS A 91 -4.39 -8.58 -7.03
C LYS A 91 -3.98 -9.05 -5.66
N ALA A 92 -4.59 -8.48 -4.62
CA ALA A 92 -4.39 -8.90 -3.24
C ALA A 92 -5.73 -9.21 -2.58
N TYR A 93 -5.79 -10.29 -1.81
CA TYR A 93 -7.03 -10.82 -1.24
C TYR A 93 -7.15 -10.59 0.27
N ALA A 94 -6.17 -9.95 0.88
CA ALA A 94 -6.20 -9.55 2.28
C ALA A 94 -5.61 -8.16 2.45
N CYS A 95 -6.16 -7.37 3.36
CA CYS A 95 -5.64 -6.06 3.72
C CYS A 95 -4.83 -6.19 5.03
N PRO A 96 -3.49 -5.97 4.98
CA PRO A 96 -2.67 -6.10 6.18
C PRO A 96 -2.94 -5.00 7.22
N TYR A 97 -3.66 -3.94 6.84
CA TYR A 97 -3.99 -2.81 7.70
C TYR A 97 -5.43 -2.86 8.26
N LEU A 98 -6.18 -3.93 8.00
CA LEU A 98 -7.57 -4.08 8.45
C LEU A 98 -8.48 -2.91 7.98
N LEU A 99 -8.30 -2.46 6.74
CA LEU A 99 -9.09 -1.34 6.18
C LEU A 99 -10.39 -1.78 5.49
N ASN A 100 -10.71 -3.06 5.50
CA ASN A 100 -11.88 -3.60 4.81
C ASN A 100 -13.14 -2.78 5.11
N GLY A 101 -13.75 -2.20 4.08
CA GLY A 101 -14.98 -1.42 4.20
C GLY A 101 -14.85 -0.03 4.83
N HIS A 102 -13.63 0.44 5.12
CA HIS A 102 -13.41 1.75 5.77
C HIS A 102 -13.27 2.93 4.80
N GLY A 103 -13.28 2.67 3.50
CA GLY A 103 -13.31 3.68 2.47
C GLY A 103 -12.01 3.83 1.69
N LYS A 104 -12.16 4.39 0.50
CA LYS A 104 -11.07 4.58 -0.46
C LYS A 104 -10.03 5.60 0.04
N GLU A 105 -10.50 6.70 0.64
CA GLU A 105 -9.65 7.83 1.01
C GLU A 105 -8.56 7.45 2.01
N ILE A 106 -8.92 6.69 3.07
CA ILE A 106 -7.94 6.23 4.06
C ILE A 106 -6.95 5.25 3.44
N CYS A 107 -7.42 4.36 2.57
CA CYS A 107 -6.58 3.42 1.85
C CYS A 107 -5.55 4.15 0.99
N GLU A 108 -5.99 5.11 0.17
CA GLU A 108 -5.10 5.88 -0.70
C GLU A 108 -4.05 6.67 0.09
N ALA A 109 -4.44 7.27 1.22
CA ALA A 109 -3.51 8.01 2.07
C ALA A 109 -2.39 7.10 2.61
N MET A 110 -2.73 5.89 3.06
CA MET A 110 -1.74 4.93 3.56
C MET A 110 -0.92 4.30 2.43
N MET A 111 -1.54 4.04 1.28
CA MET A 111 -0.87 3.43 0.12
C MET A 111 0.08 4.40 -0.60
N ALA A 112 0.08 5.67 -0.25
CA ALA A 112 1.09 6.63 -0.72
C ALA A 112 2.52 6.16 -0.41
N MET A 113 2.70 5.36 0.65
CA MET A 113 3.96 4.70 0.98
C MET A 113 4.45 3.81 -0.16
N ASP A 114 3.57 3.06 -0.80
CA ASP A 114 3.93 2.07 -1.82
C ASP A 114 4.57 2.70 -3.04
N SER A 115 3.93 3.74 -3.57
CA SER A 115 4.47 4.48 -4.71
C SER A 115 5.77 5.21 -4.35
N GLU A 116 5.88 5.69 -3.13
CA GLU A 116 7.08 6.37 -2.65
C GLU A 116 8.27 5.42 -2.51
N ILE A 117 8.05 4.19 -2.03
CA ILE A 117 9.10 3.17 -1.95
C ILE A 117 9.70 2.92 -3.33
N ILE A 118 8.86 2.59 -4.30
CA ILE A 118 9.30 2.27 -5.65
C ILE A 118 9.95 3.49 -6.31
N GLY A 119 9.31 4.65 -6.19
CA GLY A 119 9.83 5.90 -6.74
C GLY A 119 11.20 6.29 -6.19
N THR A 120 11.43 6.06 -4.90
CA THR A 120 12.72 6.32 -4.26
C THR A 120 13.80 5.38 -4.80
N ILE A 121 13.49 4.11 -4.97
CA ILE A 121 14.45 3.13 -5.51
C ILE A 121 14.89 3.50 -6.92
N ILE A 122 13.96 3.86 -7.79
CA ILE A 122 14.26 4.14 -9.20
C ILE A 122 14.56 5.61 -9.49
N LYS A 123 14.42 6.49 -8.50
CA LYS A 123 14.56 7.96 -8.63
C LYS A 123 13.63 8.55 -9.68
N ASP A 124 12.40 8.11 -9.68
CA ASP A 124 11.37 8.55 -10.62
C ASP A 124 10.00 8.61 -9.94
N LYS A 125 9.04 9.25 -10.60
CA LYS A 125 7.67 9.33 -10.08
C LYS A 125 6.88 8.11 -10.48
N ILE A 126 6.14 7.56 -9.51
CA ILE A 126 5.28 6.39 -9.69
C ILE A 126 3.86 6.80 -9.33
N LYS A 127 2.91 6.39 -10.14
CA LYS A 127 1.48 6.50 -9.85
C LYS A 127 0.97 5.12 -9.42
N LEU A 128 0.19 5.10 -8.34
CA LEU A 128 -0.55 3.92 -7.92
C LEU A 128 -2.04 4.17 -8.14
N GLU A 129 -2.68 3.30 -8.91
CA GLU A 129 -4.12 3.29 -9.10
C GLU A 129 -4.72 2.08 -8.39
N LEU A 130 -5.89 2.27 -7.78
CA LEU A 130 -6.63 1.22 -7.08
C LEU A 130 -8.06 1.17 -7.61
N PRO A 131 -8.29 0.58 -8.80
CA PRO A 131 -9.66 0.50 -9.35
C PRO A 131 -10.60 -0.33 -8.49
N LYS A 132 -10.07 -1.30 -7.74
CA LYS A 132 -10.80 -2.05 -6.72
C LYS A 132 -9.96 -2.14 -5.45
N SER A 133 -10.61 -2.10 -4.30
CA SER A 133 -9.93 -2.32 -3.03
C SER A 133 -10.86 -2.92 -1.97
N LEU A 134 -10.27 -3.71 -1.09
CA LEU A 134 -10.96 -4.24 0.08
C LEU A 134 -11.48 -3.10 0.98
N ALA A 135 -10.79 -1.98 1.00
CA ALA A 135 -11.20 -0.79 1.74
C ALA A 135 -12.53 -0.21 1.21
N MET A 136 -12.80 -0.34 -0.10
CA MET A 136 -14.08 0.07 -0.71
C MET A 136 -15.17 -0.99 -0.58
N GLY A 137 -14.89 -2.15 0.01
CA GLY A 137 -15.81 -3.25 0.11
C GLY A 137 -15.76 -4.24 -1.05
N ASP A 138 -14.78 -4.12 -1.95
CA ASP A 138 -14.57 -5.09 -3.02
C ASP A 138 -14.01 -6.40 -2.46
N GLU A 139 -14.09 -7.47 -3.24
CA GLU A 139 -13.62 -8.81 -2.84
C GLU A 139 -12.08 -8.93 -2.85
N TYR A 140 -11.40 -8.03 -3.54
CA TYR A 140 -9.94 -7.99 -3.64
C TYR A 140 -9.46 -6.58 -3.94
N CYS A 141 -8.17 -6.34 -3.68
CA CYS A 141 -7.50 -5.13 -4.14
C CYS A 141 -6.89 -5.37 -5.52
N HIS A 142 -7.13 -4.44 -6.45
CA HIS A 142 -6.45 -4.40 -7.74
C HIS A 142 -5.54 -3.17 -7.72
N GLY A 143 -4.24 -3.39 -7.61
CA GLY A 143 -3.24 -2.34 -7.59
C GLY A 143 -2.51 -2.25 -8.91
N ILE A 144 -2.35 -1.03 -9.43
CA ILE A 144 -1.66 -0.75 -10.69
C ILE A 144 -0.57 0.26 -10.43
N PHE A 145 0.68 -0.18 -10.50
CA PHE A 145 1.85 0.70 -10.43
C PHE A 145 2.24 1.12 -11.83
N ILE A 146 2.36 2.42 -12.04
CA ILE A 146 2.68 3.00 -13.34
C ILE A 146 3.89 3.92 -13.21
N LYS A 147 4.93 3.65 -14.00
CA LYS A 147 6.06 4.57 -14.15
C LYS A 147 5.61 5.71 -15.06
N LEU A 148 5.65 6.93 -14.53
CA LEU A 148 5.27 8.10 -15.30
C LEU A 148 6.37 8.46 -16.30
N GLU A 149 6.01 8.66 -17.54
CA GLU A 149 6.93 9.16 -18.56
C GLU A 149 7.21 10.64 -18.31
N GLN A 150 8.48 11.01 -18.43
CA GLN A 150 8.90 12.41 -18.33
C GLN A 150 8.84 13.09 -19.69
#